data_ba4f03406489b7847800abbea1ff57e6
#
_entry.id   ba4f03406489b7847800abbea1ff57e6
#
_cell.length_a   1.000
_cell.length_b   1.000
_cell.length_c   1.000
_cell.angle_alpha   90.00
_cell.angle_beta   90.00
_cell.angle_gamma   90.00
#
_symmetry.space_group_name_H-M   'P 1'
#
loop_
_entity.id
_entity.type
_entity.pdbx_description
1 polymer ?
#
loop_
_entity_poly.entity_id
_entity_poly.type
_entity_poly.pdbx_seq_one_letter_code
_entity_poly.pdbx_strand_id
1 'polypeptide(L)'
;MLYLGFASRLLSGTFQRQIQFLKRNLDFEYGCINGLFSPEFGLINQEQLDQLNFVNLDYILDSLVENGICPLIVFDNQILKMLKKLSEIQEISIIRIFSDSQQFNSIVEKILMHVINRYGLKEVSNWKFMIWYYVYKQTLIGIPGNFVDIWDNFFETVRKIIPNAPVGGVSYSPSLHKDSIVNFYREWTNAKHMPDFITINSFPYREAEQPTKMNAIRQNIDTFFSDDLAYIHSVLEEVHFPECPIVVMEWNLSFIQRNSFNDMAAKAAIMIKQMTDSLGEVDYVCYWHASDIFAGDFDAKRILNGACGLISSDGFCKPPYYALLFFKQLYNYLVERGSHYIVTKNGLDHFAIILFNNKSLNYEYYSRDESTIEMNDDQKIFSNHDALEITLTLQGVQNRDYHVRKQIFGPESGSILDEWRHLGTDLQLTLNEISYLKRCSIPHRKNETILAENKTLIIQELLQEHEVMFIQID
;
A
#
# COMPACT_ATOMS: atom_id res chain seq x y z
N MET A 1 -5.33 -4.51 -3.25
CA MET A 1 -4.52 -3.93 -4.35
C MET A 1 -3.06 -3.77 -3.94
N LEU A 2 -2.15 -3.62 -4.89
CA LEU A 2 -0.74 -3.41 -4.61
C LEU A 2 -0.16 -2.32 -5.54
N TYR A 3 0.56 -1.36 -4.94
CA TYR A 3 1.26 -0.31 -5.69
C TYR A 3 2.58 -0.87 -6.24
N LEU A 4 2.64 -1.05 -7.55
CA LEU A 4 3.82 -1.58 -8.23
C LEU A 4 4.85 -0.50 -8.54
N GLY A 5 4.41 0.77 -8.53
CA GLY A 5 5.28 1.91 -8.72
C GLY A 5 5.44 2.35 -10.17
N PHE A 6 6.59 2.96 -10.47
CA PHE A 6 6.85 3.49 -11.81
C PHE A 6 7.01 2.38 -12.84
N ALA A 7 6.36 2.55 -14.00
CA ALA A 7 6.40 1.63 -15.12
C ALA A 7 7.83 1.24 -15.54
N SER A 8 8.78 2.18 -15.46
CA SER A 8 10.20 1.93 -15.75
C SER A 8 10.84 0.89 -14.82
N ARG A 9 10.39 0.78 -13.55
CA ARG A 9 10.90 -0.22 -12.60
C ARG A 9 10.42 -1.63 -12.91
N LEU A 10 9.23 -1.75 -13.51
CA LEU A 10 8.67 -3.04 -13.92
C LEU A 10 9.46 -3.70 -15.08
N LEU A 11 10.34 -2.97 -15.74
CA LEU A 11 11.26 -3.53 -16.75
C LEU A 11 12.35 -4.40 -16.11
N SER A 12 12.56 -4.30 -14.79
CA SER A 12 13.53 -5.14 -14.08
C SER A 12 13.02 -6.57 -13.93
N GLY A 13 13.75 -7.54 -14.49
CA GLY A 13 13.43 -8.97 -14.33
C GLY A 13 13.45 -9.43 -12.86
N THR A 14 14.24 -8.80 -12.00
CA THR A 14 14.23 -9.09 -10.56
C THR A 14 12.92 -8.60 -9.94
N PHE A 15 12.48 -7.38 -10.28
CA PHE A 15 11.24 -6.87 -9.79
C PHE A 15 10.03 -7.69 -10.26
N GLN A 16 10.01 -8.12 -11.52
CA GLN A 16 8.94 -8.99 -12.02
C GLN A 16 8.86 -10.32 -11.26
N ARG A 17 10.00 -10.96 -10.97
CA ARG A 17 10.00 -12.17 -10.11
C ARG A 17 9.45 -11.92 -8.72
N GLN A 18 9.74 -10.75 -8.13
CA GLN A 18 9.18 -10.36 -6.82
C GLN A 18 7.67 -10.13 -6.90
N ILE A 19 7.17 -9.47 -7.96
CA ILE A 19 5.73 -9.29 -8.20
C ILE A 19 5.02 -10.65 -8.35
N GLN A 20 5.59 -11.58 -9.11
CA GLN A 20 5.06 -12.94 -9.26
C GLN A 20 5.02 -13.68 -7.91
N PHE A 21 6.05 -13.53 -7.09
CA PHE A 21 6.07 -14.10 -5.75
C PHE A 21 4.97 -13.48 -4.88
N LEU A 22 4.83 -12.16 -4.89
CA LEU A 22 3.78 -11.46 -4.13
C LEU A 22 2.38 -11.88 -4.60
N LYS A 23 2.14 -11.98 -5.92
CA LYS A 23 0.86 -12.42 -6.47
C LYS A 23 0.48 -13.82 -5.99
N ARG A 24 1.41 -14.77 -6.05
CA ARG A 24 1.16 -16.14 -5.60
C ARG A 24 0.80 -16.24 -4.11
N ASN A 25 1.42 -15.42 -3.28
CA ASN A 25 1.25 -15.49 -1.82
C ASN A 25 0.14 -14.58 -1.31
N LEU A 26 0.03 -13.36 -1.80
CA LEU A 26 -0.94 -12.37 -1.35
C LEU A 26 -2.21 -12.34 -2.20
N ASP A 27 -2.16 -12.87 -3.42
CA ASP A 27 -3.29 -12.98 -4.36
C ASP A 27 -4.06 -11.66 -4.57
N PHE A 28 -3.35 -10.56 -4.62
CA PHE A 28 -3.96 -9.25 -4.90
C PHE A 28 -4.53 -9.20 -6.32
N GLU A 29 -5.66 -8.55 -6.50
CA GLU A 29 -6.36 -8.48 -7.78
C GLU A 29 -5.75 -7.44 -8.70
N TYR A 30 -5.54 -6.21 -8.20
CA TYR A 30 -5.08 -5.09 -9.00
C TYR A 30 -3.64 -4.69 -8.67
N GLY A 31 -2.87 -4.43 -9.74
CA GLY A 31 -1.54 -3.82 -9.69
C GLY A 31 -1.58 -2.37 -10.19
N CYS A 32 -1.25 -1.42 -9.33
CA CYS A 32 -1.20 -0.02 -9.72
C CYS A 32 0.12 0.35 -10.37
N ILE A 33 0.05 1.00 -11.54
CA ILE A 33 1.20 1.45 -12.34
C ILE A 33 1.06 2.93 -12.62
N ASN A 34 2.11 3.69 -12.32
CA ASN A 34 2.21 5.10 -12.67
C ASN A 34 3.48 5.41 -13.49
N GLY A 35 3.65 6.68 -13.88
CA GLY A 35 4.85 7.14 -14.59
C GLY A 35 5.01 6.57 -15.99
N LEU A 36 3.93 6.29 -16.69
CA LEU A 36 3.96 5.81 -18.09
C LEU A 36 4.67 6.79 -19.02
N PHE A 37 4.58 8.08 -18.71
CA PHE A 37 5.14 9.14 -19.53
C PHE A 37 6.55 9.54 -19.11
N SER A 38 7.17 8.83 -18.16
CA SER A 38 8.55 9.11 -17.77
C SER A 38 9.51 8.82 -18.92
N PRO A 39 10.57 9.65 -19.10
CA PRO A 39 11.57 9.42 -20.15
C PRO A 39 12.25 8.06 -20.06
N GLU A 40 12.46 7.58 -18.83
CA GLU A 40 13.11 6.30 -18.54
C GLU A 40 12.27 5.10 -19.01
N PHE A 41 10.96 5.28 -19.15
CA PHE A 41 10.07 4.24 -19.65
C PHE A 41 10.05 4.17 -21.19
N GLY A 42 10.26 5.32 -21.83
CA GLY A 42 10.42 5.39 -23.28
C GLY A 42 9.15 5.15 -24.09
N LEU A 43 7.96 5.34 -23.51
CA LEU A 43 6.69 5.24 -24.22
C LEU A 43 6.50 6.41 -25.19
N ILE A 44 6.90 7.62 -24.77
CA ILE A 44 6.75 8.87 -25.52
C ILE A 44 8.12 9.35 -26.00
N ASN A 45 8.21 9.73 -27.27
CA ASN A 45 9.34 10.51 -27.77
C ASN A 45 9.14 11.97 -27.36
N GLN A 46 10.02 12.51 -26.50
CA GLN A 46 9.90 13.88 -25.98
C GLN A 46 10.01 14.97 -27.07
N GLU A 47 10.65 14.69 -28.19
CA GLU A 47 10.75 15.61 -29.32
C GLU A 47 9.53 15.51 -30.27
N GLN A 48 8.85 14.36 -30.26
CA GLN A 48 7.69 14.07 -31.10
C GLN A 48 6.64 13.30 -30.28
N LEU A 49 5.89 13.99 -29.46
CA LEU A 49 4.92 13.40 -28.51
C LEU A 49 3.90 12.47 -29.16
N ASP A 50 3.60 12.66 -30.43
CA ASP A 50 2.67 11.81 -31.20
C ASP A 50 3.24 10.43 -31.59
N GLN A 51 4.54 10.23 -31.48
CA GLN A 51 5.20 8.96 -31.73
C GLN A 51 5.33 8.15 -30.44
N LEU A 52 4.53 7.08 -30.35
CA LEU A 52 4.53 6.18 -29.20
C LEU A 52 5.31 4.90 -29.53
N ASN A 53 6.10 4.46 -28.55
CA ASN A 53 6.78 3.17 -28.58
C ASN A 53 6.17 2.25 -27.51
N PHE A 54 5.38 1.28 -27.92
CA PHE A 54 4.65 0.39 -27.04
C PHE A 54 5.46 -0.81 -26.52
N VAL A 55 6.70 -1.03 -26.98
CA VAL A 55 7.49 -2.23 -26.64
C VAL A 55 7.60 -2.44 -25.13
N ASN A 56 7.95 -1.39 -24.37
CA ASN A 56 8.06 -1.47 -22.92
C ASN A 56 6.70 -1.62 -22.24
N LEU A 57 5.67 -0.94 -22.74
CA LEU A 57 4.31 -1.07 -22.23
C LEU A 57 3.80 -2.51 -22.41
N ASP A 58 3.98 -3.08 -23.59
CA ASP A 58 3.59 -4.46 -23.85
C ASP A 58 4.31 -5.43 -22.92
N TYR A 59 5.63 -5.26 -22.76
CA TYR A 59 6.42 -6.13 -21.88
C TYR A 59 5.92 -6.17 -20.45
N ILE A 60 5.59 -5.01 -19.87
CA ILE A 60 5.09 -4.98 -18.48
C ILE A 60 3.65 -5.47 -18.37
N LEU A 61 2.78 -5.10 -19.32
CA LEU A 61 1.37 -5.50 -19.28
C LEU A 61 1.19 -6.99 -19.58
N ASP A 62 1.96 -7.55 -20.53
CA ASP A 62 1.98 -9.01 -20.78
C ASP A 62 2.31 -9.76 -19.49
N SER A 63 3.36 -9.34 -18.78
CA SER A 63 3.74 -9.97 -17.51
C SER A 63 2.65 -9.89 -16.44
N LEU A 64 1.91 -8.78 -16.34
CA LEU A 64 0.82 -8.65 -15.38
C LEU A 64 -0.37 -9.55 -15.75
N VAL A 65 -0.81 -9.49 -17.00
CA VAL A 65 -1.95 -10.28 -17.49
C VAL A 65 -1.66 -11.77 -17.39
N GLU A 66 -0.49 -12.23 -17.77
CA GLU A 66 -0.04 -13.63 -17.67
C GLU A 66 -0.04 -14.13 -16.20
N ASN A 67 0.20 -13.25 -15.25
CA ASN A 67 0.16 -13.56 -13.82
C ASN A 67 -1.24 -13.35 -13.19
N GLY A 68 -2.26 -13.02 -13.97
CA GLY A 68 -3.62 -12.77 -13.48
C GLY A 68 -3.73 -11.52 -12.59
N ILE A 69 -2.94 -10.50 -12.88
CA ILE A 69 -2.98 -9.19 -12.21
C ILE A 69 -3.69 -8.21 -13.13
N CYS A 70 -4.82 -7.66 -12.69
CA CYS A 70 -5.51 -6.61 -13.41
C CYS A 70 -4.77 -5.28 -13.27
N PRO A 71 -4.39 -4.60 -14.36
CA PRO A 71 -3.78 -3.29 -14.27
C PRO A 71 -4.75 -2.21 -13.74
N LEU A 72 -4.26 -1.38 -12.81
CA LEU A 72 -4.79 -0.05 -12.57
C LEU A 72 -3.80 0.93 -13.18
N ILE A 73 -4.19 1.53 -14.30
CA ILE A 73 -3.33 2.43 -15.07
C ILE A 73 -3.56 3.87 -14.65
N VAL A 74 -2.49 4.51 -14.20
CA VAL A 74 -2.50 5.92 -13.80
C VAL A 74 -1.99 6.77 -14.94
N PHE A 75 -2.84 7.70 -15.41
CA PHE A 75 -2.47 8.73 -16.36
C PHE A 75 -2.15 10.02 -15.62
N ASP A 76 -0.91 10.47 -15.74
CA ASP A 76 -0.42 11.72 -15.15
C ASP A 76 0.25 12.60 -16.20
N ASN A 77 0.35 13.89 -15.95
CA ASN A 77 1.09 14.84 -16.79
C ASN A 77 2.41 15.26 -16.11
N GLN A 78 2.99 14.39 -15.29
CA GLN A 78 4.11 14.78 -14.45
C GLN A 78 5.26 13.78 -14.53
N ILE A 79 6.48 14.33 -14.59
CA ILE A 79 7.69 13.59 -14.25
C ILE A 79 8.15 14.10 -12.89
N LEU A 80 7.97 13.29 -11.86
CA LEU A 80 8.58 13.56 -10.56
C LEU A 80 10.08 13.24 -10.69
N LYS A 81 10.92 14.26 -10.91
CA LYS A 81 12.34 14.12 -10.64
C LYS A 81 12.52 14.18 -9.12
N MET A 82 12.65 13.02 -8.50
CA MET A 82 13.17 12.95 -7.13
C MET A 82 14.63 13.42 -7.18
N LEU A 83 14.85 14.65 -6.75
CA LEU A 83 16.19 15.22 -6.65
C LEU A 83 17.02 14.41 -5.65
N LYS A 84 18.27 14.16 -5.98
CA LYS A 84 19.25 13.31 -5.27
C LYS A 84 19.57 13.65 -3.82
N LYS A 85 18.93 14.66 -3.20
CA LYS A 85 19.17 15.06 -1.82
C LYS A 85 17.88 15.00 -1.01
N LEU A 86 17.70 13.90 -0.30
CA LEU A 86 16.60 13.68 0.65
C LEU A 86 16.60 14.65 1.85
N SER A 87 17.69 15.32 2.13
CA SER A 87 17.78 16.36 3.18
C SER A 87 17.24 17.73 2.74
N GLU A 88 16.94 17.91 1.46
CA GLU A 88 16.41 19.14 0.89
C GLU A 88 15.20 18.82 0.00
N ILE A 89 14.07 18.41 0.60
CA ILE A 89 12.76 18.39 -0.07
C ILE A 89 12.31 19.86 -0.25
N GLN A 90 13.11 20.67 -0.90
CA GLN A 90 12.79 22.08 -1.10
C GLN A 90 12.28 22.39 -2.50
N GLU A 91 12.54 21.53 -3.50
CA GLU A 91 12.02 21.73 -4.85
C GLU A 91 11.78 20.40 -5.54
N ILE A 92 10.52 19.97 -5.56
CA ILE A 92 10.06 18.95 -6.52
C ILE A 92 10.01 19.67 -7.87
N SER A 93 10.99 19.43 -8.73
CA SER A 93 10.91 19.88 -10.13
C SER A 93 9.87 19.06 -10.86
N ILE A 94 8.70 19.64 -11.06
CA ILE A 94 7.61 19.02 -11.82
C ILE A 94 7.77 19.48 -13.26
N ILE A 95 8.06 18.53 -14.13
CA ILE A 95 8.10 18.77 -15.57
C ILE A 95 6.74 18.36 -16.15
N ARG A 96 6.04 19.31 -16.75
CA ARG A 96 4.83 19.04 -17.52
C ARG A 96 5.23 18.49 -18.89
N ILE A 97 4.59 17.37 -19.29
CA ILE A 97 4.85 16.72 -20.58
C ILE A 97 3.93 17.31 -21.65
N PHE A 98 2.65 17.50 -21.31
CA PHE A 98 1.63 17.98 -22.25
C PHE A 98 1.32 19.46 -22.01
N SER A 99 1.21 20.21 -23.10
CA SER A 99 0.88 21.64 -23.07
C SER A 99 -0.60 21.93 -22.83
N ASP A 100 -1.47 21.00 -23.23
CA ASP A 100 -2.93 21.11 -23.15
C ASP A 100 -3.61 19.76 -22.98
N SER A 101 -4.88 19.80 -22.62
CA SER A 101 -5.70 18.60 -22.39
C SER A 101 -6.05 17.83 -23.67
N GLN A 102 -6.09 18.48 -24.82
CA GLN A 102 -6.42 17.83 -26.09
C GLN A 102 -5.26 16.90 -26.52
N GLN A 103 -4.02 17.38 -26.41
CA GLN A 103 -2.84 16.56 -26.67
C GLN A 103 -2.77 15.36 -25.72
N PHE A 104 -3.02 15.58 -24.42
CA PHE A 104 -3.08 14.51 -23.42
C PHE A 104 -4.11 13.43 -23.81
N ASN A 105 -5.37 13.83 -24.07
CA ASN A 105 -6.43 12.91 -24.43
C ASN A 105 -6.14 12.14 -25.73
N SER A 106 -5.53 12.79 -26.73
CA SER A 106 -5.11 12.10 -27.96
C SER A 106 -4.11 10.98 -27.69
N ILE A 107 -3.16 11.19 -26.77
CA ILE A 107 -2.19 10.15 -26.38
C ILE A 107 -2.89 9.04 -25.57
N VAL A 108 -3.77 9.39 -24.63
CA VAL A 108 -4.58 8.40 -23.90
C VAL A 108 -5.38 7.54 -24.88
N GLU A 109 -6.06 8.13 -25.87
CA GLU A 109 -6.82 7.40 -26.90
C GLU A 109 -5.94 6.39 -27.64
N LYS A 110 -4.72 6.79 -28.08
CA LYS A 110 -3.77 5.89 -28.75
C LYS A 110 -3.35 4.70 -27.87
N ILE A 111 -3.10 4.95 -26.57
CA ILE A 111 -2.75 3.89 -25.61
C ILE A 111 -3.91 2.93 -25.44
N LEU A 112 -5.13 3.43 -25.24
CA LEU A 112 -6.32 2.61 -25.05
C LEU A 112 -6.62 1.75 -26.26
N MET A 113 -6.52 2.32 -27.48
CA MET A 113 -6.68 1.57 -28.71
C MET A 113 -5.63 0.47 -28.88
N HIS A 114 -4.37 0.77 -28.50
CA HIS A 114 -3.29 -0.23 -28.54
C HIS A 114 -3.58 -1.41 -27.60
N VAL A 115 -3.93 -1.14 -26.32
CA VAL A 115 -4.18 -2.22 -25.34
C VAL A 115 -5.42 -3.05 -25.72
N ILE A 116 -6.46 -2.46 -26.28
CA ILE A 116 -7.62 -3.23 -26.80
C ILE A 116 -7.20 -4.13 -27.95
N ASN A 117 -6.42 -3.61 -28.88
CA ASN A 117 -5.96 -4.40 -30.02
C ASN A 117 -5.11 -5.59 -29.59
N ARG A 118 -4.34 -5.45 -28.50
CA ARG A 118 -3.45 -6.51 -27.99
C ARG A 118 -4.18 -7.49 -27.09
N TYR A 119 -4.96 -7.04 -26.13
CA TYR A 119 -5.55 -7.88 -25.06
C TYR A 119 -7.03 -8.19 -25.29
N GLY A 120 -7.69 -7.46 -26.18
CA GLY A 120 -9.12 -7.56 -26.43
C GLY A 120 -9.97 -6.77 -25.43
N LEU A 121 -11.14 -6.32 -25.90
CA LEU A 121 -12.04 -5.47 -25.13
C LEU A 121 -12.52 -6.13 -23.83
N LYS A 122 -12.76 -7.45 -23.83
CA LYS A 122 -13.23 -8.19 -22.65
C LYS A 122 -12.21 -8.15 -21.52
N GLU A 123 -10.92 -8.34 -21.82
CA GLU A 123 -9.85 -8.28 -20.83
C GLU A 123 -9.68 -6.86 -20.29
N VAL A 124 -9.54 -5.90 -21.19
CA VAL A 124 -9.26 -4.50 -20.83
C VAL A 124 -10.43 -3.85 -20.09
N SER A 125 -11.68 -4.35 -20.26
CA SER A 125 -12.84 -3.86 -19.49
C SER A 125 -12.78 -4.18 -17.98
N ASN A 126 -11.91 -5.12 -17.57
CA ASN A 126 -11.67 -5.42 -16.14
C ASN A 126 -10.62 -4.51 -15.53
N TRP A 127 -9.84 -3.80 -16.33
CA TRP A 127 -8.80 -2.89 -15.86
C TRP A 127 -9.42 -1.63 -15.30
N LYS A 128 -8.67 -0.92 -14.44
CA LYS A 128 -9.08 0.39 -13.93
C LYS A 128 -8.22 1.47 -14.55
N PHE A 129 -8.84 2.59 -14.88
CA PHE A 129 -8.14 3.74 -15.44
C PHE A 129 -8.38 4.95 -14.56
N MET A 130 -7.31 5.67 -14.22
CA MET A 130 -7.45 6.87 -13.43
C MET A 130 -6.58 8.00 -13.93
N ILE A 131 -7.06 9.21 -13.73
CA ILE A 131 -6.25 10.41 -13.88
C ILE A 131 -5.70 10.80 -12.52
N TRP A 132 -4.40 11.04 -12.46
CA TRP A 132 -3.77 11.60 -11.27
C TRP A 132 -3.72 13.12 -11.39
N TYR A 133 -4.42 13.78 -10.46
CA TYR A 133 -4.49 15.21 -10.41
C TYR A 133 -4.05 15.70 -9.03
N TYR A 134 -2.84 16.23 -8.96
CA TYR A 134 -2.22 16.60 -7.69
C TYR A 134 -2.35 18.10 -7.43
N VAL A 135 -2.80 18.46 -6.23
CA VAL A 135 -2.85 19.84 -5.75
C VAL A 135 -1.71 20.08 -4.76
N TYR A 136 -0.79 20.98 -5.06
CA TYR A 136 0.29 21.36 -4.18
C TYR A 136 0.24 22.87 -3.92
N LYS A 137 0.16 23.29 -2.64
CA LYS A 137 0.13 24.70 -2.21
C LYS A 137 -0.85 25.55 -3.01
N GLN A 138 -2.08 25.10 -3.17
CA GLN A 138 -3.12 25.77 -3.98
C GLN A 138 -2.77 25.92 -5.48
N THR A 139 -1.68 25.34 -5.92
CA THR A 139 -1.32 25.29 -7.34
C THR A 139 -1.68 23.91 -7.88
N LEU A 140 -2.59 23.89 -8.84
CA LEU A 140 -2.94 22.68 -9.56
C LEU A 140 -1.72 22.23 -10.37
N ILE A 141 -1.14 21.10 -9.95
CA ILE A 141 -0.05 20.48 -10.67
C ILE A 141 -0.63 19.33 -11.45
N GLY A 142 -0.78 19.51 -12.74
CA GLY A 142 -1.42 18.52 -13.58
C GLY A 142 -1.55 19.03 -15.00
N ILE A 143 -2.54 18.52 -15.71
CA ILE A 143 -2.89 18.95 -17.06
C ILE A 143 -3.41 20.39 -16.98
N PRO A 144 -2.93 21.31 -17.83
CA PRO A 144 -3.43 22.69 -17.82
C PRO A 144 -4.91 22.77 -18.16
N GLY A 145 -5.68 23.51 -17.39
CA GLY A 145 -7.11 23.74 -17.62
C GLY A 145 -7.94 23.65 -16.34
N ASN A 146 -9.24 23.78 -16.48
CA ASN A 146 -10.20 23.54 -15.41
C ASN A 146 -10.29 22.03 -15.16
N PHE A 147 -10.30 21.62 -13.89
CA PHE A 147 -10.32 20.19 -13.53
C PHE A 147 -11.56 19.47 -14.09
N VAL A 148 -12.73 20.07 -13.99
CA VAL A 148 -13.98 19.46 -14.44
C VAL A 148 -13.94 19.16 -15.95
N ASP A 149 -13.44 20.10 -16.76
CA ASP A 149 -13.30 19.90 -18.21
C ASP A 149 -12.27 18.79 -18.53
N ILE A 150 -11.16 18.75 -17.78
CA ILE A 150 -10.14 17.73 -17.95
C ILE A 150 -10.71 16.35 -17.58
N TRP A 151 -11.43 16.28 -16.48
CA TRP A 151 -12.08 15.06 -16.00
C TRP A 151 -13.10 14.53 -17.01
N ASP A 152 -14.06 15.38 -17.44
CA ASP A 152 -15.10 14.98 -18.38
C ASP A 152 -14.50 14.49 -19.71
N ASN A 153 -13.50 15.19 -20.24
CA ASN A 153 -12.81 14.80 -21.46
C ASN A 153 -12.07 13.47 -21.31
N PHE A 154 -11.40 13.25 -20.17
CA PHE A 154 -10.72 11.98 -19.89
C PHE A 154 -11.73 10.84 -19.75
N PHE A 155 -12.79 11.03 -18.98
CA PHE A 155 -13.86 10.05 -18.79
C PHE A 155 -14.50 9.67 -20.12
N GLU A 156 -14.89 10.65 -20.94
CA GLU A 156 -15.49 10.43 -22.27
C GLU A 156 -14.53 9.69 -23.20
N THR A 157 -13.22 10.03 -23.15
CA THR A 157 -12.19 9.36 -23.97
C THR A 157 -12.11 7.87 -23.63
N VAL A 158 -12.03 7.53 -22.32
CA VAL A 158 -11.99 6.13 -21.89
C VAL A 158 -13.28 5.41 -22.25
N ARG A 159 -14.43 5.98 -21.91
CA ARG A 159 -15.76 5.36 -22.13
C ARG A 159 -16.13 5.17 -23.59
N LYS A 160 -15.71 6.06 -24.46
CA LYS A 160 -15.88 5.93 -25.91
C LYS A 160 -15.20 4.67 -26.46
N ILE A 161 -14.05 4.32 -25.88
CA ILE A 161 -13.18 3.23 -26.36
C ILE A 161 -13.45 1.94 -25.59
N ILE A 162 -13.64 2.04 -24.27
CA ILE A 162 -13.88 0.92 -23.36
C ILE A 162 -15.14 1.21 -22.52
N PRO A 163 -16.33 0.92 -23.03
CA PRO A 163 -17.60 1.38 -22.42
C PRO A 163 -17.83 0.95 -20.97
N ASN A 164 -17.27 -0.18 -20.55
CA ASN A 164 -17.49 -0.78 -19.23
C ASN A 164 -16.28 -0.68 -18.27
N ALA A 165 -15.16 -0.07 -18.71
CA ALA A 165 -13.99 0.04 -17.82
C ALA A 165 -14.26 1.03 -16.68
N PRO A 166 -13.94 0.70 -15.42
CA PRO A 166 -14.01 1.66 -14.32
C PRO A 166 -13.03 2.81 -14.51
N VAL A 167 -13.54 4.05 -14.40
CA VAL A 167 -12.78 5.29 -14.54
C VAL A 167 -12.88 6.09 -13.25
N GLY A 168 -11.72 6.49 -12.69
CA GLY A 168 -11.71 7.21 -11.42
C GLY A 168 -10.51 8.15 -11.25
N GLY A 169 -10.23 8.52 -10.06
CA GLY A 169 -9.13 9.40 -9.63
C GLY A 169 -9.49 10.08 -8.31
N VAL A 170 -8.72 10.99 -7.84
CA VAL A 170 -7.58 11.79 -8.29
C VAL A 170 -6.38 11.70 -7.35
N SER A 171 -6.41 10.81 -6.34
CA SER A 171 -5.36 10.62 -5.31
C SER A 171 -5.15 11.85 -4.41
N TYR A 172 -6.23 12.37 -3.88
CA TYR A 172 -6.17 13.44 -2.89
C TYR A 172 -5.72 12.89 -1.52
N SER A 173 -4.90 13.65 -0.78
CA SER A 173 -4.51 13.27 0.58
C SER A 173 -5.34 14.07 1.59
N PRO A 174 -6.25 13.44 2.36
CA PRO A 174 -7.16 14.14 3.26
C PRO A 174 -6.43 15.03 4.27
N SER A 175 -5.43 14.50 4.95
CA SER A 175 -4.67 15.24 5.98
C SER A 175 -3.71 16.29 5.44
N LEU A 176 -3.13 16.08 4.24
CA LEU A 176 -2.21 17.06 3.63
C LEU A 176 -2.92 18.21 2.91
N HIS A 177 -4.21 18.04 2.59
CA HIS A 177 -4.94 19.03 1.78
C HIS A 177 -6.28 19.40 2.43
N LYS A 178 -6.33 19.40 3.75
CA LYS A 178 -7.56 19.58 4.53
C LYS A 178 -8.36 20.84 4.14
N ASP A 179 -7.67 21.95 3.90
CA ASP A 179 -8.32 23.21 3.58
C ASP A 179 -8.90 23.29 2.15
N SER A 180 -8.44 22.45 1.23
CA SER A 180 -8.82 22.53 -0.19
C SER A 180 -9.70 21.38 -0.65
N ILE A 181 -9.72 20.25 0.07
CA ILE A 181 -10.41 19.02 -0.34
C ILE A 181 -11.92 19.19 -0.50
N VAL A 182 -12.57 19.92 0.43
CA VAL A 182 -14.02 20.19 0.36
C VAL A 182 -14.37 20.96 -0.90
N ASN A 183 -13.62 22.03 -1.19
CA ASN A 183 -13.84 22.83 -2.39
C ASN A 183 -13.59 22.04 -3.67
N PHE A 184 -12.56 21.19 -3.66
CA PHE A 184 -12.26 20.31 -4.80
C PHE A 184 -13.40 19.33 -5.09
N TYR A 185 -13.89 18.61 -4.11
CA TYR A 185 -15.02 17.69 -4.32
C TYR A 185 -16.31 18.43 -4.65
N ARG A 186 -16.56 19.61 -4.07
CA ARG A 186 -17.70 20.48 -4.46
C ARG A 186 -17.59 20.94 -5.91
N GLU A 187 -16.40 21.27 -6.40
CA GLU A 187 -16.19 21.58 -7.83
C GLU A 187 -16.45 20.34 -8.69
N TRP A 188 -15.99 19.17 -8.28
CA TRP A 188 -16.18 17.93 -9.02
C TRP A 188 -17.66 17.52 -9.16
N THR A 189 -18.54 17.87 -8.21
CA THR A 189 -19.99 17.63 -8.38
C THR A 189 -20.61 18.39 -9.56
N ASN A 190 -19.92 19.37 -10.14
CA ASN A 190 -20.38 20.07 -11.34
C ASN A 190 -19.98 19.34 -12.65
N ALA A 191 -19.22 18.26 -12.58
CA ALA A 191 -18.85 17.49 -13.75
C ALA A 191 -20.07 16.79 -14.37
N LYS A 192 -20.03 16.63 -15.69
CA LYS A 192 -21.07 15.90 -16.45
C LYS A 192 -21.08 14.41 -16.12
N HIS A 193 -19.91 13.87 -15.80
CA HIS A 193 -19.71 12.47 -15.47
C HIS A 193 -19.14 12.30 -14.08
N MET A 194 -19.82 11.52 -13.22
CA MET A 194 -19.27 11.14 -11.92
C MET A 194 -18.31 9.97 -12.07
N PRO A 195 -17.30 9.85 -11.19
CA PRO A 195 -16.35 8.75 -11.24
C PRO A 195 -17.00 7.42 -10.82
N ASP A 196 -16.46 6.31 -11.34
CA ASP A 196 -16.84 4.97 -10.87
C ASP A 196 -16.16 4.61 -9.55
N PHE A 197 -15.08 5.30 -9.18
CA PHE A 197 -14.39 5.22 -7.90
C PHE A 197 -13.56 6.49 -7.66
N ILE A 198 -13.40 6.87 -6.41
CA ILE A 198 -12.46 7.93 -6.02
C ILE A 198 -11.20 7.31 -5.43
N THR A 199 -10.09 8.04 -5.53
CA THR A 199 -8.83 7.61 -4.90
C THR A 199 -8.34 8.65 -3.90
N ILE A 200 -7.80 8.16 -2.79
CA ILE A 200 -7.11 8.97 -1.78
C ILE A 200 -5.74 8.37 -1.47
N ASN A 201 -4.84 9.20 -0.96
CA ASN A 201 -3.56 8.77 -0.38
C ASN A 201 -3.59 9.00 1.12
N SER A 202 -3.17 8.01 1.90
CA SER A 202 -3.14 8.11 3.35
C SER A 202 -1.76 7.74 3.91
N PHE A 203 -1.12 8.73 4.49
CA PHE A 203 0.16 8.64 5.20
C PHE A 203 0.08 9.46 6.48
N PRO A 204 0.87 9.14 7.52
CA PRO A 204 0.79 9.81 8.82
C PRO A 204 1.40 11.22 8.80
N TYR A 205 0.96 12.07 7.86
CA TYR A 205 1.45 13.44 7.72
C TYR A 205 0.30 14.41 7.47
N ARG A 206 0.39 15.59 8.08
CA ARG A 206 -0.52 16.71 7.83
C ARG A 206 0.25 17.95 7.41
N GLU A 207 -0.41 18.88 6.77
CA GLU A 207 0.19 20.17 6.41
C GLU A 207 0.58 20.97 7.66
N ALA A 208 1.74 21.64 7.62
CA ALA A 208 2.17 22.50 8.71
C ALA A 208 1.44 23.85 8.63
N GLU A 209 0.86 24.30 9.74
CA GLU A 209 0.15 25.59 9.83
C GLU A 209 1.06 26.81 9.54
N GLN A 210 2.36 26.64 9.72
CA GLN A 210 3.34 27.67 9.39
C GLN A 210 4.41 27.09 8.46
N PRO A 211 4.93 27.85 7.48
CA PRO A 211 6.00 27.40 6.61
C PRO A 211 7.27 27.18 7.43
N THR A 212 7.48 25.96 7.87
CA THR A 212 8.71 25.46 8.49
C THR A 212 9.60 24.85 7.40
N LYS A 213 10.85 24.48 7.74
CA LYS A 213 11.71 23.71 6.83
C LYS A 213 11.09 22.36 6.42
N MET A 214 10.15 21.83 7.23
CA MET A 214 9.33 20.66 6.92
C MET A 214 7.90 21.14 6.64
N ASN A 215 7.44 21.00 5.40
CA ASN A 215 6.07 21.38 5.00
C ASN A 215 4.99 20.42 5.54
N ALA A 216 5.38 19.34 6.22
CA ALA A 216 4.49 18.35 6.78
C ALA A 216 4.87 18.02 8.24
N ILE A 217 3.85 17.83 9.08
CA ILE A 217 3.98 17.41 10.48
C ILE A 217 3.51 15.96 10.57
N ARG A 218 4.25 15.11 11.30
CA ARG A 218 3.83 13.74 11.55
C ARG A 218 2.60 13.68 12.44
N GLN A 219 1.67 12.83 12.07
CA GLN A 219 0.48 12.51 12.84
C GLN A 219 0.70 11.26 13.70
N ASN A 220 -0.23 11.03 14.63
CA ASN A 220 -0.25 9.79 15.39
C ASN A 220 -0.44 8.59 14.44
N ILE A 221 0.55 7.69 14.43
CA ILE A 221 0.55 6.53 13.56
C ILE A 221 -0.56 5.53 13.90
N ASP A 222 -1.09 5.56 15.12
CA ASP A 222 -2.13 4.64 15.53
C ASP A 222 -3.52 5.01 14.99
N THR A 223 -3.77 6.28 14.66
CA THR A 223 -5.11 6.78 14.31
C THR A 223 -5.21 7.45 12.95
N PHE A 224 -4.10 7.89 12.33
CA PHE A 224 -4.15 8.70 11.11
C PHE A 224 -5.00 8.08 9.99
N PHE A 225 -4.98 6.76 9.87
CA PHE A 225 -5.69 6.09 8.78
C PHE A 225 -7.20 6.12 8.98
N SER A 226 -7.68 5.81 10.18
CA SER A 226 -9.10 5.95 10.53
C SER A 226 -9.55 7.41 10.50
N ASP A 227 -8.69 8.36 10.92
CA ASP A 227 -8.98 9.78 10.88
C ASP A 227 -9.12 10.27 9.44
N ASP A 228 -8.24 9.85 8.52
CA ASP A 228 -8.32 10.17 7.09
C ASP A 228 -9.61 9.61 6.45
N LEU A 229 -9.97 8.35 6.77
CA LEU A 229 -11.20 7.73 6.25
C LEU A 229 -12.46 8.44 6.78
N ALA A 230 -12.52 8.70 8.08
CA ALA A 230 -13.64 9.44 8.67
C ALA A 230 -13.77 10.84 8.05
N TYR A 231 -12.64 11.51 7.83
CA TYR A 231 -12.64 12.85 7.24
C TYR A 231 -13.10 12.83 5.78
N ILE A 232 -12.62 11.91 4.94
CA ILE A 232 -13.08 11.85 3.54
C ILE A 232 -14.58 11.52 3.46
N HIS A 233 -15.09 10.61 4.28
CA HIS A 233 -16.53 10.34 4.36
C HIS A 233 -17.32 11.61 4.71
N SER A 234 -16.87 12.38 5.70
CA SER A 234 -17.52 13.64 6.08
C SER A 234 -17.50 14.69 4.97
N VAL A 235 -16.41 14.76 4.20
CA VAL A 235 -16.29 15.67 3.04
C VAL A 235 -17.29 15.29 1.94
N LEU A 236 -17.37 14.01 1.59
CA LEU A 236 -18.27 13.52 0.56
C LEU A 236 -19.73 13.75 0.94
N GLU A 237 -20.08 13.54 2.22
CA GLU A 237 -21.43 13.83 2.75
C GLU A 237 -21.74 15.34 2.69
N GLU A 238 -20.80 16.21 3.14
CA GLU A 238 -20.98 17.68 3.14
C GLU A 238 -21.29 18.22 1.74
N VAL A 239 -20.60 17.71 0.71
CA VAL A 239 -20.77 18.19 -0.66
C VAL A 239 -21.84 17.42 -1.43
N HIS A 240 -22.52 16.45 -0.79
CA HIS A 240 -23.49 15.56 -1.43
C HIS A 240 -22.92 14.83 -2.66
N PHE A 241 -21.65 14.37 -2.53
CA PHE A 241 -21.02 13.62 -3.60
C PHE A 241 -21.73 12.26 -3.78
N PRO A 242 -22.00 11.82 -5.02
CA PRO A 242 -22.63 10.52 -5.24
C PRO A 242 -21.85 9.37 -4.61
N GLU A 243 -22.55 8.40 -4.04
CA GLU A 243 -21.94 7.20 -3.48
C GLU A 243 -21.11 6.46 -4.55
N CYS A 244 -19.84 6.24 -4.25
CA CYS A 244 -18.95 5.49 -5.11
C CYS A 244 -17.84 4.85 -4.28
N PRO A 245 -17.22 3.75 -4.77
CA PRO A 245 -16.12 3.08 -4.10
C PRO A 245 -14.95 4.01 -3.77
N ILE A 246 -14.40 3.87 -2.57
CA ILE A 246 -13.20 4.55 -2.13
C ILE A 246 -12.01 3.59 -2.25
N VAL A 247 -11.00 4.00 -3.01
CA VAL A 247 -9.73 3.30 -3.17
C VAL A 247 -8.64 4.09 -2.48
N VAL A 248 -8.07 3.56 -1.41
CA VAL A 248 -6.84 4.11 -0.86
C VAL A 248 -5.70 3.69 -1.75
N MET A 249 -5.26 4.60 -2.62
CA MET A 249 -4.31 4.35 -3.70
C MET A 249 -2.87 4.19 -3.21
N GLU A 250 -2.51 4.93 -2.19
CA GLU A 250 -1.22 4.83 -1.52
C GLU A 250 -1.44 4.88 0.00
N TRP A 251 -1.11 3.79 0.68
CA TRP A 251 -1.15 3.68 2.13
C TRP A 251 0.14 3.10 2.67
N ASN A 252 0.73 3.76 3.64
CA ASN A 252 1.85 3.26 4.41
C ASN A 252 2.00 4.04 5.73
N LEU A 253 2.77 3.48 6.68
CA LEU A 253 3.08 4.12 7.98
C LEU A 253 4.22 5.15 7.87
N SER A 254 4.87 5.27 6.73
CA SER A 254 5.88 6.28 6.39
C SER A 254 6.06 6.31 4.87
N PHE A 255 6.37 7.47 4.30
CA PHE A 255 6.84 7.56 2.92
C PHE A 255 8.38 7.72 2.83
N ILE A 256 9.07 7.78 3.97
CA ILE A 256 10.52 7.94 4.02
C ILE A 256 11.20 6.61 3.74
N GLN A 257 12.03 6.59 2.70
CA GLN A 257 12.71 5.37 2.22
C GLN A 257 13.97 4.99 3.02
N ARG A 258 14.22 5.68 4.13
CA ARG A 258 15.37 5.44 5.01
C ARG A 258 15.01 5.50 6.49
N ASN A 259 13.82 5.06 6.81
CA ASN A 259 13.34 4.95 8.18
C ASN A 259 13.43 3.48 8.60
N SER A 260 14.35 3.14 9.50
CA SER A 260 14.55 1.74 9.94
C SER A 260 13.31 1.14 10.61
N PHE A 261 12.35 1.95 11.06
CA PHE A 261 11.04 1.50 11.51
C PHE A 261 10.33 0.63 10.45
N ASN A 262 10.56 0.89 9.16
CA ASN A 262 9.98 0.11 8.06
C ASN A 262 10.44 -1.36 8.05
N ASP A 263 11.54 -1.67 8.72
CA ASP A 263 12.11 -3.02 8.80
C ASP A 263 11.84 -3.70 10.16
N MET A 264 11.31 -2.96 11.16
CA MET A 264 10.99 -3.48 12.50
C MET A 264 9.72 -4.32 12.51
N ALA A 265 9.67 -5.40 13.29
CA ALA A 265 8.49 -6.26 13.45
C ALA A 265 7.24 -5.48 13.89
N ALA A 266 7.42 -4.43 14.68
CA ALA A 266 6.37 -3.51 15.13
C ALA A 266 5.48 -3.00 14.01
N LYS A 267 6.05 -2.77 12.80
CA LYS A 267 5.27 -2.31 11.65
C LYS A 267 4.15 -3.26 11.27
N ALA A 268 4.38 -4.58 11.37
CA ALA A 268 3.34 -5.57 11.07
C ALA A 268 2.17 -5.48 12.05
N ALA A 269 2.44 -5.38 13.35
CA ALA A 269 1.41 -5.29 14.38
C ALA A 269 0.56 -4.02 14.25
N ILE A 270 1.20 -2.87 13.99
CA ILE A 270 0.50 -1.58 13.78
C ILE A 270 -0.34 -1.62 12.49
N MET A 271 0.19 -2.19 11.40
CA MET A 271 -0.58 -2.35 10.16
C MET A 271 -1.82 -3.21 10.36
N ILE A 272 -1.71 -4.34 11.06
CA ILE A 272 -2.85 -5.21 11.34
C ILE A 272 -3.90 -4.48 12.17
N LYS A 273 -3.49 -3.71 13.19
CA LYS A 273 -4.40 -2.85 13.94
C LYS A 273 -5.17 -1.91 13.02
N GLN A 274 -4.47 -1.16 12.17
CA GLN A 274 -5.12 -0.20 11.27
C GLN A 274 -6.07 -0.87 10.28
N MET A 275 -5.66 -1.99 9.68
CA MET A 275 -6.53 -2.76 8.78
C MET A 275 -7.76 -3.32 9.51
N THR A 276 -7.60 -3.73 10.78
CA THR A 276 -8.72 -4.20 11.61
C THR A 276 -9.68 -3.06 11.92
N ASP A 277 -9.17 -1.88 12.30
CA ASP A 277 -9.98 -0.72 12.66
C ASP A 277 -10.75 -0.14 11.46
N SER A 278 -10.14 -0.17 10.27
CA SER A 278 -10.71 0.40 9.03
C SER A 278 -11.54 -0.60 8.21
N LEU A 279 -11.74 -1.82 8.70
CA LEU A 279 -12.49 -2.83 7.97
C LEU A 279 -13.95 -2.41 7.73
N GLY A 280 -14.36 -2.34 6.47
CA GLY A 280 -15.69 -1.90 6.06
C GLY A 280 -15.81 -0.40 5.74
N GLU A 281 -14.77 0.39 6.01
CA GLU A 281 -14.76 1.85 5.74
C GLU A 281 -14.23 2.19 4.33
N VAL A 282 -13.64 1.21 3.62
CA VAL A 282 -13.00 1.40 2.33
C VAL A 282 -13.08 0.14 1.49
N ASP A 283 -13.25 0.30 0.17
CA ASP A 283 -13.39 -0.84 -0.74
C ASP A 283 -12.07 -1.50 -1.09
N TYR A 284 -11.02 -0.70 -1.29
CA TYR A 284 -9.70 -1.18 -1.61
C TYR A 284 -8.60 -0.38 -0.90
N VAL A 285 -7.62 -1.10 -0.37
CA VAL A 285 -6.38 -0.51 0.14
C VAL A 285 -5.22 -1.01 -0.72
N CYS A 286 -4.43 -0.06 -1.22
CA CYS A 286 -3.23 -0.31 -1.99
C CYS A 286 -2.00 -0.01 -1.14
N TYR A 287 -1.26 -1.07 -0.74
CA TYR A 287 -0.03 -0.87 0.03
C TYR A 287 1.06 -0.22 -0.83
N TRP A 288 1.64 0.86 -0.37
CA TRP A 288 2.73 1.59 -1.00
C TRP A 288 4.07 1.21 -0.36
N HIS A 289 4.95 0.47 -1.02
CA HIS A 289 4.96 -0.13 -2.35
C HIS A 289 5.40 -1.61 -2.32
N ALA A 290 5.39 -2.29 -3.48
CA ALA A 290 5.66 -3.72 -3.57
C ALA A 290 7.08 -4.14 -3.15
N SER A 291 8.12 -3.37 -3.53
CA SER A 291 9.52 -3.77 -3.37
C SER A 291 10.45 -2.59 -3.16
N ASP A 292 11.49 -2.79 -2.35
CA ASP A 292 12.56 -1.81 -2.14
C ASP A 292 13.35 -1.48 -3.44
N ILE A 293 13.16 -2.23 -4.53
CA ILE A 293 13.66 -1.87 -5.86
C ILE A 293 13.07 -0.53 -6.34
N PHE A 294 11.87 -0.17 -5.86
CA PHE A 294 11.28 1.15 -6.12
C PHE A 294 12.19 2.29 -5.64
N ALA A 295 12.86 2.11 -4.52
CA ALA A 295 13.81 3.07 -3.94
C ALA A 295 15.26 2.89 -4.42
N GLY A 296 15.47 2.14 -5.51
CA GLY A 296 16.80 1.71 -5.99
C GLY A 296 17.73 2.82 -6.49
N ASP A 297 17.28 4.08 -6.55
CA ASP A 297 18.13 5.24 -6.85
C ASP A 297 18.95 5.69 -5.62
N PHE A 298 18.67 5.11 -4.45
CA PHE A 298 19.40 5.40 -3.23
C PHE A 298 20.48 4.34 -3.00
N ASP A 299 21.72 4.78 -2.88
CA ASP A 299 22.83 3.90 -2.53
C ASP A 299 22.59 3.30 -1.14
N ALA A 300 22.29 2.01 -1.09
CA ALA A 300 22.09 1.26 0.13
C ALA A 300 23.01 0.05 0.12
N LYS A 301 24.00 0.07 0.99
CA LYS A 301 24.96 -1.04 1.16
C LYS A 301 24.45 -2.13 2.10
N ARG A 302 23.24 -2.00 2.65
CA ARG A 302 22.66 -2.91 3.62
C ARG A 302 21.54 -3.73 3.00
N ILE A 303 21.33 -4.96 3.45
CA ILE A 303 20.21 -5.81 3.03
C ILE A 303 18.85 -5.24 3.43
N LEU A 304 18.81 -4.47 4.52
CA LEU A 304 17.69 -3.67 5.01
C LEU A 304 18.15 -2.22 5.16
N ASN A 305 17.42 -1.31 4.58
CA ASN A 305 17.79 0.10 4.51
C ASN A 305 16.67 1.05 4.93
N GLY A 306 15.62 0.51 5.55
CA GLY A 306 14.48 1.32 5.98
C GLY A 306 13.56 1.77 4.84
N ALA A 307 13.61 1.14 3.66
CA ALA A 307 12.68 1.44 2.57
C ALA A 307 11.28 0.86 2.84
N CYS A 308 10.29 1.30 2.08
CA CYS A 308 8.87 1.04 2.35
C CYS A 308 8.32 -0.24 1.72
N GLY A 309 9.11 -1.02 0.99
CA GLY A 309 8.65 -2.19 0.25
C GLY A 309 8.17 -3.35 1.13
N LEU A 310 7.35 -4.23 0.54
CA LEU A 310 7.00 -5.52 1.15
C LEU A 310 8.17 -6.50 1.12
N ILE A 311 9.00 -6.37 0.09
CA ILE A 311 10.18 -7.22 -0.14
C ILE A 311 11.39 -6.31 -0.32
N SER A 312 12.52 -6.67 0.30
CA SER A 312 13.79 -5.96 0.08
C SER A 312 14.34 -6.20 -1.34
N SER A 313 15.33 -5.40 -1.74
CA SER A 313 15.99 -5.57 -3.05
C SER A 313 16.57 -6.97 -3.24
N ASP A 314 17.08 -7.59 -2.17
CA ASP A 314 17.62 -8.95 -2.16
C ASP A 314 16.55 -10.06 -2.05
N GLY A 315 15.28 -9.67 -1.93
CA GLY A 315 14.15 -10.59 -1.89
C GLY A 315 13.84 -11.15 -0.50
N PHE A 316 14.13 -10.44 0.56
CA PHE A 316 13.67 -10.75 1.91
C PHE A 316 12.25 -10.23 2.11
N CYS A 317 11.37 -11.06 2.66
CA CYS A 317 10.06 -10.63 3.10
C CYS A 317 10.18 -9.76 4.35
N LYS A 318 9.61 -8.57 4.32
CA LYS A 318 9.66 -7.58 5.41
C LYS A 318 8.39 -7.68 6.27
N PRO A 319 8.35 -7.06 7.46
CA PRO A 319 7.19 -7.13 8.35
C PRO A 319 5.85 -6.81 7.67
N PRO A 320 5.72 -5.77 6.81
CA PRO A 320 4.45 -5.50 6.14
C PRO A 320 3.96 -6.63 5.21
N TYR A 321 4.85 -7.43 4.64
CA TYR A 321 4.46 -8.61 3.87
C TYR A 321 3.70 -9.62 4.74
N TYR A 322 4.18 -9.88 5.96
CA TYR A 322 3.53 -10.83 6.87
C TYR A 322 2.20 -10.31 7.41
N ALA A 323 2.09 -9.00 7.65
CA ALA A 323 0.81 -8.39 7.99
C ALA A 323 -0.26 -8.66 6.90
N LEU A 324 0.07 -8.41 5.64
CA LEU A 324 -0.83 -8.67 4.51
C LEU A 324 -1.08 -10.16 4.31
N LEU A 325 -0.07 -11.01 4.49
CA LEU A 325 -0.21 -12.47 4.37
C LEU A 325 -1.19 -13.03 5.40
N PHE A 326 -1.11 -12.59 6.64
CA PHE A 326 -2.02 -13.04 7.70
C PHE A 326 -3.43 -12.49 7.46
N PHE A 327 -3.56 -11.23 7.07
CA PHE A 327 -4.86 -10.64 6.79
C PHE A 327 -5.58 -11.33 5.62
N LYS A 328 -4.84 -11.73 4.57
CA LYS A 328 -5.38 -12.50 3.44
C LYS A 328 -5.93 -13.86 3.86
N GLN A 329 -5.38 -14.48 4.90
CA GLN A 329 -5.80 -15.82 5.35
C GLN A 329 -7.09 -15.79 6.19
N LEU A 330 -7.61 -14.60 6.53
CA LEU A 330 -8.91 -14.46 7.19
C LEU A 330 -10.04 -14.93 6.27
N TYR A 331 -11.10 -15.43 6.88
CA TYR A 331 -12.31 -15.80 6.17
C TYR A 331 -13.23 -14.59 5.91
N ASN A 332 -14.19 -14.76 5.01
CA ASN A 332 -15.07 -13.66 4.58
C ASN A 332 -16.14 -13.25 5.61
N TYR A 333 -16.41 -14.08 6.61
CA TYR A 333 -17.41 -13.75 7.63
C TYR A 333 -16.74 -13.25 8.90
N LEU A 334 -16.87 -11.95 9.17
CA LEU A 334 -16.40 -11.35 10.42
C LEU A 334 -17.30 -11.80 11.58
N VAL A 335 -16.70 -12.38 12.61
CA VAL A 335 -17.38 -12.74 13.87
C VAL A 335 -17.29 -11.57 14.83
N GLU A 336 -16.08 -11.12 15.13
CA GLU A 336 -15.81 -10.05 16.06
C GLU A 336 -14.42 -9.44 15.81
N ARG A 337 -14.24 -8.18 16.19
CA ARG A 337 -12.94 -7.51 16.21
C ARG A 337 -12.81 -6.65 17.48
N GLY A 338 -11.56 -6.49 17.95
CA GLY A 338 -11.24 -5.68 19.12
C GLY A 338 -9.86 -5.05 19.01
N SER A 339 -9.41 -4.44 20.08
CA SER A 339 -8.16 -3.67 20.12
C SER A 339 -6.91 -4.50 19.76
N HIS A 340 -6.98 -5.82 19.95
CA HIS A 340 -5.83 -6.73 19.79
C HIS A 340 -6.19 -8.02 19.04
N TYR A 341 -7.36 -8.11 18.44
CA TYR A 341 -7.78 -9.31 17.73
C TYR A 341 -8.79 -9.02 16.62
N ILE A 342 -8.83 -9.94 15.68
CA ILE A 342 -9.92 -10.11 14.71
C ILE A 342 -10.23 -11.59 14.55
N VAL A 343 -11.50 -11.94 14.61
CA VAL A 343 -12.01 -13.32 14.48
C VAL A 343 -12.92 -13.39 13.27
N THR A 344 -12.62 -14.31 12.38
CA THR A 344 -13.44 -14.60 11.20
C THR A 344 -13.76 -16.09 11.13
N LYS A 345 -14.81 -16.46 10.38
CA LYS A 345 -15.19 -17.85 10.22
C LYS A 345 -15.61 -18.21 8.79
N ASN A 346 -15.52 -19.51 8.50
CA ASN A 346 -16.08 -20.14 7.31
C ASN A 346 -16.92 -21.34 7.74
N GLY A 347 -18.23 -21.25 7.56
CA GLY A 347 -19.15 -22.27 8.08
C GLY A 347 -19.32 -22.19 9.60
N LEU A 348 -19.56 -23.35 10.25
CA LEU A 348 -19.90 -23.41 11.68
C LEU A 348 -18.66 -23.47 12.59
N ASP A 349 -17.64 -24.23 12.19
CA ASP A 349 -16.55 -24.64 13.09
C ASP A 349 -15.14 -24.34 12.57
N HIS A 350 -15.01 -23.59 11.47
CA HIS A 350 -13.73 -23.18 10.94
C HIS A 350 -13.49 -21.70 11.24
N PHE A 351 -12.46 -21.39 12.02
CA PHE A 351 -12.11 -20.04 12.40
C PHE A 351 -10.72 -19.66 11.89
N ALA A 352 -10.58 -18.40 11.51
CA ALA A 352 -9.30 -17.77 11.27
C ALA A 352 -9.22 -16.48 12.12
N ILE A 353 -8.16 -16.38 12.92
CA ILE A 353 -8.01 -15.37 13.95
C ILE A 353 -6.64 -14.72 13.79
N ILE A 354 -6.57 -13.42 13.94
CA ILE A 354 -5.30 -12.73 14.17
C ILE A 354 -5.33 -12.10 15.55
N LEU A 355 -4.31 -12.37 16.34
CA LEU A 355 -4.00 -11.69 17.59
C LEU A 355 -2.76 -10.82 17.37
N PHE A 356 -2.71 -9.65 17.99
CA PHE A 356 -1.58 -8.74 17.80
C PHE A 356 -1.32 -7.87 19.04
N ASN A 357 -0.04 -7.67 19.35
CA ASN A 357 0.42 -6.82 20.46
C ASN A 357 1.18 -5.61 19.90
N ASN A 358 0.45 -4.67 19.29
CA ASN A 358 1.03 -3.41 18.84
C ASN A 358 1.34 -2.48 20.01
N LYS A 359 2.42 -1.72 19.88
CA LYS A 359 2.81 -0.67 20.82
C LYS A 359 2.80 0.67 20.11
N SER A 360 2.33 1.70 20.81
CA SER A 360 2.31 3.07 20.29
C SER A 360 3.71 3.66 20.29
N LEU A 361 4.03 4.42 19.26
CA LEU A 361 5.25 5.19 19.18
C LEU A 361 5.21 6.34 20.22
N ASN A 362 6.35 6.66 20.78
CA ASN A 362 6.49 7.70 21.82
C ASN A 362 7.03 9.03 21.27
N TYR A 363 7.22 10.00 22.16
CA TYR A 363 7.77 11.31 21.80
C TYR A 363 9.16 11.24 21.14
N GLU A 364 10.00 10.28 21.52
CA GLU A 364 11.35 10.11 20.95
C GLU A 364 11.27 9.86 19.43
N TYR A 365 10.33 9.02 18.97
CA TYR A 365 10.09 8.82 17.55
C TYR A 365 9.63 10.10 16.84
N TYR A 366 8.62 10.79 17.39
CA TYR A 366 8.01 11.95 16.74
C TYR A 366 8.89 13.21 16.73
N SER A 367 9.85 13.32 17.65
CA SER A 367 10.75 14.47 17.76
C SER A 367 11.95 14.41 16.81
N ARG A 368 12.27 13.23 16.29
CA ARG A 368 13.43 12.99 15.41
C ARG A 368 13.04 13.05 13.94
N ASP A 369 14.02 13.35 13.07
CA ASP A 369 13.88 13.07 11.64
C ASP A 369 13.79 11.55 11.43
N GLU A 370 12.83 11.08 10.65
CA GLU A 370 12.59 9.66 10.41
C GLU A 370 13.80 8.96 9.77
N SER A 371 14.57 9.67 8.94
CA SER A 371 15.79 9.14 8.33
C SER A 371 16.92 8.88 9.34
N THR A 372 16.78 9.38 10.58
CA THR A 372 17.72 9.16 11.68
C THR A 372 17.30 8.03 12.62
N ILE A 373 16.16 7.40 12.37
CA ILE A 373 15.73 6.21 13.12
C ILE A 373 16.62 5.04 12.73
N GLU A 374 17.34 4.50 13.69
CA GLU A 374 18.26 3.39 13.50
C GLU A 374 17.63 2.04 13.85
N MET A 375 18.24 0.96 13.38
CA MET A 375 17.77 -0.40 13.61
C MET A 375 17.66 -0.78 15.09
N ASN A 376 18.48 -0.19 15.96
CA ASN A 376 18.53 -0.48 17.38
C ASN A 376 17.77 0.54 18.25
N ASP A 377 16.91 1.34 17.66
CA ASP A 377 16.10 2.31 18.39
C ASP A 377 14.77 1.74 18.88
N ASP A 378 14.45 0.48 18.55
CA ASP A 378 13.22 -0.21 18.98
C ASP A 378 12.96 -0.08 20.48
N GLN A 379 13.98 -0.23 21.33
CA GLN A 379 13.84 -0.06 22.79
C GLN A 379 13.59 1.39 23.25
N LYS A 380 13.74 2.38 22.37
CA LYS A 380 13.63 3.81 22.73
C LYS A 380 12.37 4.48 22.20
N ILE A 381 11.85 4.01 21.05
CA ILE A 381 10.81 4.71 20.31
C ILE A 381 9.38 4.25 20.62
N PHE A 382 9.19 3.24 21.47
CA PHE A 382 7.88 2.75 21.88
C PHE A 382 7.52 3.14 23.31
N SER A 383 6.22 3.25 23.59
CA SER A 383 5.69 3.73 24.88
C SER A 383 5.84 2.72 26.00
N ASN A 384 5.79 1.44 25.70
CA ASN A 384 6.00 0.31 26.62
C ASN A 384 6.42 -0.95 25.87
N HIS A 385 6.85 -1.96 26.60
CA HIS A 385 7.37 -3.24 26.10
C HIS A 385 6.64 -4.45 26.73
N ASP A 386 5.45 -4.23 27.28
CA ASP A 386 4.72 -5.25 28.03
C ASP A 386 4.21 -6.35 27.11
N ALA A 387 4.29 -7.59 27.56
CA ALA A 387 3.60 -8.71 26.97
C ALA A 387 2.07 -8.54 27.16
N LEU A 388 1.30 -9.17 26.30
CA LEU A 388 -0.16 -9.11 26.30
C LEU A 388 -0.72 -10.53 26.44
N GLU A 389 -1.47 -10.76 27.52
CA GLU A 389 -2.23 -12.00 27.69
C GLU A 389 -3.63 -11.84 27.12
N ILE A 390 -4.02 -12.77 26.23
CA ILE A 390 -5.34 -12.78 25.58
C ILE A 390 -6.02 -14.11 25.85
N THR A 391 -7.25 -14.06 26.33
CA THR A 391 -8.14 -15.24 26.41
C THR A 391 -9.33 -15.01 25.47
N LEU A 392 -9.44 -15.83 24.45
CA LEU A 392 -10.59 -15.88 23.54
C LEU A 392 -11.51 -17.04 23.92
N THR A 393 -12.81 -16.76 23.98
CA THR A 393 -13.85 -17.73 24.27
C THR A 393 -14.80 -17.83 23.07
N LEU A 394 -14.66 -18.88 22.26
CA LEU A 394 -15.55 -19.16 21.13
C LEU A 394 -16.73 -19.98 21.61
N GLN A 395 -17.91 -19.40 21.56
CA GLN A 395 -19.16 -20.05 22.02
C GLN A 395 -19.96 -20.64 20.86
N GLY A 396 -20.75 -21.66 21.13
CA GLY A 396 -21.64 -22.30 20.16
C GLY A 396 -20.95 -23.29 19.25
N VAL A 397 -19.70 -23.65 19.54
CA VAL A 397 -18.93 -24.69 18.79
C VAL A 397 -19.36 -26.09 19.18
N GLN A 398 -19.02 -27.09 18.37
CA GLN A 398 -19.30 -28.50 18.70
C GLN A 398 -18.33 -28.99 19.80
N ASN A 399 -18.82 -29.92 20.66
CA ASN A 399 -17.98 -30.57 21.65
C ASN A 399 -17.13 -31.65 20.93
N ARG A 400 -15.89 -31.29 20.60
CA ARG A 400 -14.91 -32.16 19.94
C ARG A 400 -13.50 -31.62 20.10
N ASP A 401 -12.52 -32.38 19.68
CA ASP A 401 -11.16 -31.90 19.52
C ASP A 401 -11.06 -31.00 18.28
N TYR A 402 -10.40 -29.84 18.43
CA TYR A 402 -10.11 -28.91 17.36
C TYR A 402 -8.61 -28.89 17.09
N HIS A 403 -8.25 -28.97 15.83
CA HIS A 403 -6.87 -28.74 15.41
C HIS A 403 -6.62 -27.24 15.30
N VAL A 404 -5.66 -26.75 16.10
CA VAL A 404 -5.29 -25.34 16.15
C VAL A 404 -3.88 -25.18 15.58
N ARG A 405 -3.79 -24.47 14.45
CA ARG A 405 -2.52 -24.16 13.78
C ARG A 405 -2.19 -22.70 13.97
N LYS A 406 -1.02 -22.43 14.50
CA LYS A 406 -0.55 -21.08 14.80
C LYS A 406 0.66 -20.71 13.92
N GLN A 407 0.68 -19.48 13.44
CA GLN A 407 1.83 -18.85 12.80
C GLN A 407 2.13 -17.59 13.59
N ILE A 408 3.35 -17.48 14.09
CA ILE A 408 3.79 -16.40 14.99
C ILE A 408 4.87 -15.61 14.28
N PHE A 409 4.65 -14.31 14.15
CA PHE A 409 5.61 -13.35 13.60
C PHE A 409 5.90 -12.26 14.64
N GLY A 410 7.18 -11.99 14.86
CA GLY A 410 7.62 -10.98 15.83
C GLY A 410 9.14 -10.86 15.87
N PRO A 411 9.71 -10.09 16.80
CA PRO A 411 11.15 -9.91 16.92
C PRO A 411 11.94 -11.22 17.03
N GLU A 412 11.47 -12.18 17.85
CA GLU A 412 12.09 -13.48 18.04
C GLU A 412 11.49 -14.59 17.16
N SER A 413 10.62 -14.21 16.19
CA SER A 413 9.80 -15.15 15.44
C SER A 413 9.69 -14.78 13.97
N GLY A 414 10.81 -14.85 13.24
CA GLY A 414 10.85 -14.70 11.79
C GLY A 414 10.98 -13.26 11.27
N SER A 415 11.30 -12.29 12.11
CA SER A 415 11.68 -10.95 11.69
C SER A 415 13.08 -10.96 11.05
N ILE A 416 13.17 -10.55 9.79
CA ILE A 416 14.46 -10.49 9.05
C ILE A 416 15.47 -9.56 9.73
N LEU A 417 15.01 -8.45 10.32
CA LEU A 417 15.90 -7.51 11.02
C LEU A 417 16.56 -8.18 12.23
N ASP A 418 15.79 -8.94 13.00
CA ASP A 418 16.27 -9.57 14.22
C ASP A 418 17.17 -10.77 13.90
N GLU A 419 16.82 -11.57 12.90
CA GLU A 419 17.68 -12.64 12.39
C GLU A 419 19.02 -12.09 11.85
N TRP A 420 19.01 -10.93 11.20
CA TRP A 420 20.24 -10.28 10.75
C TRP A 420 21.06 -9.71 11.91
N ARG A 421 20.41 -9.19 12.95
CA ARG A 421 21.09 -8.78 14.21
C ARG A 421 21.83 -9.95 14.87
N HIS A 422 21.22 -11.13 14.89
CA HIS A 422 21.87 -12.35 15.40
C HIS A 422 23.13 -12.74 14.62
N LEU A 423 23.21 -12.39 13.34
CA LEU A 423 24.44 -12.57 12.53
C LEU A 423 25.45 -11.41 12.67
N GLY A 424 25.22 -10.46 13.58
CA GLY A 424 26.12 -9.33 13.83
C GLY A 424 25.99 -8.18 12.85
N THR A 425 24.94 -8.11 12.05
CA THR A 425 24.66 -7.03 11.07
C THR A 425 25.76 -6.80 10.04
N ASP A 426 26.44 -7.87 9.61
CA ASP A 426 27.49 -7.78 8.59
C ASP A 426 26.90 -7.18 7.28
N LEU A 427 27.68 -6.29 6.68
CA LEU A 427 27.31 -5.60 5.44
C LEU A 427 27.62 -6.42 4.18
N GLN A 428 28.49 -7.43 4.31
CA GLN A 428 28.96 -8.25 3.18
C GLN A 428 28.52 -9.70 3.36
N LEU A 429 27.24 -9.95 3.21
CA LEU A 429 26.69 -11.29 3.26
C LEU A 429 27.05 -12.09 2.01
N THR A 430 27.48 -13.32 2.20
CA THR A 430 27.62 -14.31 1.13
C THR A 430 26.26 -14.80 0.65
N LEU A 431 26.19 -15.39 -0.53
CA LEU A 431 24.97 -16.00 -1.06
C LEU A 431 24.39 -17.09 -0.13
N ASN A 432 25.26 -17.79 0.61
CA ASN A 432 24.85 -18.81 1.58
C ASN A 432 24.17 -18.17 2.78
N GLU A 433 24.70 -17.06 3.31
CA GLU A 433 24.11 -16.31 4.44
C GLU A 433 22.79 -15.66 4.03
N ILE A 434 22.70 -15.10 2.83
CA ILE A 434 21.43 -14.60 2.27
C ILE A 434 20.39 -15.73 2.20
N SER A 435 20.81 -16.91 1.73
CA SER A 435 19.93 -18.09 1.65
C SER A 435 19.53 -18.61 3.03
N TYR A 436 20.44 -18.53 4.00
CA TYR A 436 20.16 -18.88 5.39
C TYR A 436 19.12 -17.92 5.99
N LEU A 437 19.34 -16.61 5.92
CA LEU A 437 18.42 -15.59 6.42
C LEU A 437 17.03 -15.73 5.82
N LYS A 438 16.91 -16.00 4.51
CA LYS A 438 15.60 -16.22 3.87
C LYS A 438 14.85 -17.43 4.43
N ARG A 439 15.53 -18.42 4.96
CA ARG A 439 14.92 -19.61 5.58
C ARG A 439 14.55 -19.40 7.04
N CYS A 440 15.32 -18.59 7.76
CA CYS A 440 15.06 -18.27 9.17
C CYS A 440 13.99 -17.17 9.31
N SER A 441 13.96 -16.21 8.37
CA SER A 441 13.01 -15.07 8.41
C SER A 441 11.62 -15.47 7.94
N ILE A 442 11.02 -16.47 8.58
CA ILE A 442 9.66 -16.94 8.33
C ILE A 442 8.92 -17.11 9.66
N PRO A 443 7.61 -16.86 9.73
CA PRO A 443 6.84 -17.03 10.96
C PRO A 443 6.99 -18.43 11.55
N HIS A 444 7.20 -18.50 12.85
CA HIS A 444 7.24 -19.77 13.57
C HIS A 444 5.89 -20.47 13.54
N ARG A 445 5.87 -21.78 13.46
CA ARG A 445 4.65 -22.57 13.40
C ARG A 445 4.52 -23.47 14.64
N LYS A 446 3.32 -23.47 15.20
CA LYS A 446 2.94 -24.36 16.30
C LYS A 446 1.59 -24.99 16.00
N ASN A 447 1.46 -26.29 16.24
CA ASN A 447 0.19 -27.01 16.12
C ASN A 447 -0.15 -27.62 17.47
N GLU A 448 -1.42 -27.57 17.82
CA GLU A 448 -1.94 -28.19 19.04
C GLU A 448 -3.37 -28.67 18.81
N THR A 449 -3.88 -29.46 19.75
CA THR A 449 -5.27 -29.92 19.77
C THR A 449 -5.90 -29.41 21.06
N ILE A 450 -7.06 -28.75 20.93
CA ILE A 450 -7.80 -28.20 22.07
C ILE A 450 -9.19 -28.83 22.08
N LEU A 451 -9.57 -29.41 23.19
CA LEU A 451 -10.91 -29.96 23.40
C LEU A 451 -11.90 -28.83 23.72
N ALA A 452 -12.98 -28.78 22.96
CA ALA A 452 -14.11 -27.89 23.28
C ALA A 452 -15.09 -28.62 24.20
N GLU A 453 -15.42 -28.00 25.31
CA GLU A 453 -16.38 -28.49 26.29
C GLU A 453 -17.55 -27.51 26.48
N ASN A 454 -18.75 -28.03 26.77
CA ASN A 454 -19.95 -27.21 26.96
C ASN A 454 -20.22 -26.24 25.83
N LYS A 455 -19.92 -26.66 24.58
CA LYS A 455 -20.01 -25.83 23.35
C LYS A 455 -19.10 -24.57 23.38
N THR A 456 -17.99 -24.65 24.10
CA THR A 456 -17.06 -23.56 24.28
C THR A 456 -15.64 -24.03 23.98
N LEU A 457 -14.92 -23.28 23.16
CA LEU A 457 -13.50 -23.46 22.90
C LEU A 457 -12.75 -22.25 23.46
N ILE A 458 -11.78 -22.49 24.33
CA ILE A 458 -10.99 -21.46 24.99
C ILE A 458 -9.57 -21.49 24.42
N ILE A 459 -9.08 -20.34 23.97
CA ILE A 459 -7.72 -20.12 23.47
C ILE A 459 -7.06 -19.08 24.37
N GLN A 460 -5.93 -19.45 24.97
CA GLN A 460 -5.14 -18.57 25.82
C GLN A 460 -3.76 -18.37 25.24
N GLU A 461 -3.37 -17.14 24.97
CA GLU A 461 -2.09 -16.79 24.36
C GLU A 461 -1.42 -15.64 25.10
N LEU A 462 -0.10 -15.71 25.17
CA LEU A 462 0.77 -14.64 25.64
C LEU A 462 1.59 -14.14 24.46
N LEU A 463 1.31 -12.93 23.99
CA LEU A 463 2.05 -12.28 22.92
C LEU A 463 3.14 -11.38 23.51
N GLN A 464 4.37 -11.54 23.05
CA GLN A 464 5.43 -10.59 23.34
C GLN A 464 5.18 -9.26 22.62
N GLU A 465 5.94 -8.23 22.94
CA GLU A 465 5.83 -6.94 22.23
C GLU A 465 5.99 -7.13 20.73
N HIS A 466 5.15 -6.44 19.95
CA HIS A 466 5.15 -6.47 18.48
C HIS A 466 4.88 -7.84 17.83
N GLU A 467 4.53 -8.85 18.62
CA GLU A 467 4.12 -10.14 18.05
C GLU A 467 2.73 -10.04 17.40
N VAL A 468 2.64 -10.76 16.30
CA VAL A 468 1.39 -11.05 15.57
C VAL A 468 1.25 -12.56 15.46
N MET A 469 0.09 -13.09 15.82
CA MET A 469 -0.21 -14.51 15.74
C MET A 469 -1.43 -14.72 14.85
N PHE A 470 -1.27 -15.50 13.78
CA PHE A 470 -2.37 -16.01 12.99
C PHE A 470 -2.73 -17.42 13.49
N ILE A 471 -4.02 -17.65 13.76
CA ILE A 471 -4.55 -18.92 14.27
C ILE A 471 -5.62 -19.42 13.31
N GLN A 472 -5.46 -20.65 12.86
CA GLN A 472 -6.47 -21.38 12.10
C GLN A 472 -6.99 -22.55 12.92
N ILE A 473 -8.29 -22.70 12.98
CA ILE A 473 -9.01 -23.72 13.76
C ILE A 473 -9.90 -24.52 12.81
N ASP A 474 -9.76 -25.85 12.84
CA ASP A 474 -10.52 -26.78 11.99
C ASP A 474 -11.16 -27.92 12.80
#